data_3acb46ad305c092c9b07f78cb5350925
#
_entry.id   3acb46ad305c092c9b07f78cb5350925
#
_cell.length_a   1.000
_cell.length_b   1.000
_cell.length_c   1.000
_cell.angle_alpha   90.00
_cell.angle_beta   90.00
_cell.angle_gamma   90.00
#
_symmetry.space_group_name_H-M   'P 1'
#
loop_
_entity.id
_entity.type
_entity.pdbx_description
1 polymer ?
#
loop_
_entity_poly.entity_id
_entity_poly.type
_entity_poly.pdbx_seq_one_letter_code
_entity_poly.pdbx_strand_id
1 'polypeptide(L)'
;MNGLQRSKFLTTKEVAQLLHVNDKMVYSLVNEKGLPATKVTGKWLFPRRLVEDWLETHIINYKKPGFGDLAEEGVLLLAGSDDLLFQQTLTLFHQKDPSMIGFFANLGSMGGLKTLRRGVCHIGVCHLLQDDNEEYNFDFADQELDKAPVFVNFSRRQQGLLVQKGNPKGITCVADLAGKDITIVNRPLGTGTRLLLDYEIAKSEISASQVSGYGREVSRHLDAGLEVLAGRVDVAPGIRSVAGVLDLGFVPLRWERFDLLILRERFFERGIQNFIGLLHEKSFKDLAASFEGYDVSLCGKMLFPDNFNQEE
;
A
#
# COMPACT_ATOMS: atom_id res chain seq x y z
N MET A 1 -35.28 31.43 -11.40
CA MET A 1 -33.96 31.82 -11.95
C MET A 1 -33.42 30.62 -12.71
N ASN A 2 -33.37 30.71 -14.05
CA ASN A 2 -33.04 29.60 -14.94
C ASN A 2 -31.60 29.15 -14.75
N GLY A 3 -31.39 27.94 -14.25
CA GLY A 3 -30.10 27.25 -14.29
C GLY A 3 -29.78 26.86 -15.73
N LEU A 4 -29.00 27.67 -16.42
CA LEU A 4 -28.38 27.30 -17.70
C LEU A 4 -27.53 26.03 -17.48
N GLN A 5 -27.99 24.90 -18.00
CA GLN A 5 -27.20 23.68 -18.12
C GLN A 5 -25.95 24.03 -18.94
N ARG A 6 -24.81 24.22 -18.27
CA ARG A 6 -23.51 24.45 -18.93
C ARG A 6 -23.21 23.23 -19.80
N SER A 7 -23.05 23.44 -21.11
CA SER A 7 -22.66 22.37 -22.04
C SER A 7 -21.42 21.62 -21.54
N LYS A 8 -21.45 20.29 -21.63
CA LYS A 8 -20.30 19.43 -21.29
C LYS A 8 -19.10 19.64 -22.23
N PHE A 9 -19.35 20.14 -23.43
CA PHE A 9 -18.32 20.41 -24.42
C PHE A 9 -18.35 21.85 -24.84
N LEU A 10 -17.19 22.45 -25.07
CA LEU A 10 -16.98 23.78 -25.61
C LEU A 10 -16.60 23.67 -27.09
N THR A 11 -17.00 24.67 -27.87
CA THR A 11 -16.50 24.92 -29.22
C THR A 11 -15.18 25.70 -29.18
N THR A 12 -14.43 25.78 -30.29
CA THR A 12 -13.21 26.60 -30.40
C THR A 12 -13.46 28.05 -29.98
N LYS A 13 -14.61 28.65 -30.40
CA LYS A 13 -14.96 30.02 -30.03
C LYS A 13 -15.22 30.21 -28.55
N GLU A 14 -15.87 29.24 -27.90
CA GLU A 14 -16.13 29.30 -26.45
C GLU A 14 -14.83 29.14 -25.65
N VAL A 15 -13.91 28.30 -26.12
CA VAL A 15 -12.56 28.19 -25.51
C VAL A 15 -11.79 29.48 -25.74
N ALA A 16 -11.83 30.07 -26.95
CA ALA A 16 -11.18 31.34 -27.24
C ALA A 16 -11.68 32.45 -26.32
N GLN A 17 -13.01 32.50 -26.08
CA GLN A 17 -13.64 33.45 -25.15
C GLN A 17 -13.21 33.17 -23.69
N LEU A 18 -13.20 31.90 -23.26
CA LEU A 18 -12.81 31.52 -21.91
C LEU A 18 -11.35 31.90 -21.59
N LEU A 19 -10.45 31.73 -22.58
CA LEU A 19 -9.03 32.01 -22.45
C LEU A 19 -8.62 33.43 -22.80
N HIS A 20 -9.60 34.27 -23.28
CA HIS A 20 -9.35 35.60 -23.80
C HIS A 20 -8.30 35.66 -24.93
N VAL A 21 -8.36 34.67 -25.84
CA VAL A 21 -7.48 34.58 -27.02
C VAL A 21 -8.28 34.47 -28.32
N ASN A 22 -7.60 34.51 -29.46
CA ASN A 22 -8.22 34.22 -30.75
C ASN A 22 -8.25 32.71 -31.08
N ASP A 23 -9.09 32.32 -32.06
CA ASP A 23 -9.27 30.94 -32.48
C ASP A 23 -7.93 30.27 -32.94
N LYS A 24 -7.03 31.05 -33.57
CA LYS A 24 -5.69 30.53 -34.00
C LYS A 24 -4.85 30.15 -32.82
N MET A 25 -4.86 30.91 -31.75
CA MET A 25 -4.13 30.58 -30.53
C MET A 25 -4.68 29.32 -29.87
N VAL A 26 -5.99 29.07 -29.90
CA VAL A 26 -6.55 27.82 -29.37
C VAL A 26 -5.98 26.61 -30.09
N TYR A 27 -5.82 26.65 -31.41
CA TYR A 27 -5.17 25.56 -32.17
C TYR A 27 -3.67 25.38 -31.83
N SER A 28 -2.96 26.50 -31.63
CA SER A 28 -1.57 26.42 -31.15
C SER A 28 -1.47 25.79 -29.77
N LEU A 29 -2.38 26.14 -28.84
CA LEU A 29 -2.43 25.53 -27.51
C LEU A 29 -2.72 24.02 -27.55
N VAL A 30 -3.56 23.55 -28.48
CA VAL A 30 -3.81 22.11 -28.69
C VAL A 30 -2.52 21.41 -29.13
N ASN A 31 -1.83 21.97 -30.14
CA ASN A 31 -0.68 21.31 -30.75
C ASN A 31 0.61 21.42 -29.93
N GLU A 32 0.82 22.56 -29.25
CA GLU A 32 2.11 22.89 -28.61
C GLU A 32 2.09 22.78 -27.08
N LYS A 33 0.91 22.92 -26.48
CA LYS A 33 0.75 22.97 -25.02
C LYS A 33 -0.17 21.89 -24.46
N GLY A 34 -0.65 20.98 -25.31
CA GLY A 34 -1.44 19.83 -24.88
C GLY A 34 -2.84 20.19 -24.35
N LEU A 35 -3.45 21.30 -24.84
CA LEU A 35 -4.83 21.64 -24.49
C LEU A 35 -5.77 20.49 -24.90
N PRO A 36 -6.55 19.86 -23.99
CA PRO A 36 -7.39 18.71 -24.29
C PRO A 36 -8.48 19.02 -25.30
N ALA A 37 -8.49 18.31 -26.43
CA ALA A 37 -9.46 18.49 -27.49
C ALA A 37 -9.75 17.17 -28.21
N THR A 38 -10.91 17.07 -28.87
CA THR A 38 -11.28 15.94 -29.72
C THR A 38 -11.85 16.43 -31.05
N LYS A 39 -11.68 15.64 -32.11
CA LYS A 39 -12.19 15.97 -33.47
C LYS A 39 -12.97 14.78 -34.05
N VAL A 40 -13.93 14.27 -33.33
CA VAL A 40 -14.70 13.06 -33.71
C VAL A 40 -15.63 13.31 -34.90
N THR A 41 -16.22 14.51 -35.01
CA THR A 41 -17.22 14.87 -36.04
C THR A 41 -16.67 15.83 -37.09
N GLY A 42 -15.35 15.92 -37.26
CA GLY A 42 -14.73 16.93 -38.15
C GLY A 42 -14.62 18.33 -37.53
N LYS A 43 -15.32 18.60 -36.43
CA LYS A 43 -15.22 19.84 -35.63
C LYS A 43 -14.45 19.59 -34.36
N TRP A 44 -13.69 20.60 -33.92
CA TRP A 44 -13.02 20.58 -32.63
C TRP A 44 -14.03 20.74 -31.51
N LEU A 45 -13.98 19.83 -30.52
CA LEU A 45 -14.76 19.84 -29.29
C LEU A 45 -13.81 19.73 -28.10
N PHE A 46 -14.06 20.54 -27.10
CA PHE A 46 -13.23 20.64 -25.92
C PHE A 46 -14.05 20.22 -24.69
N PRO A 47 -13.76 19.10 -24.03
CA PRO A 47 -14.45 18.74 -22.79
C PRO A 47 -14.18 19.82 -21.74
N ARG A 48 -15.22 20.55 -21.30
CA ARG A 48 -15.14 21.71 -20.41
C ARG A 48 -14.26 21.39 -19.18
N ARG A 49 -14.56 20.29 -18.51
CA ARG A 49 -13.80 19.85 -17.32
C ARG A 49 -12.31 19.70 -17.60
N LEU A 50 -11.95 19.06 -18.71
CA LEU A 50 -10.52 18.85 -19.04
C LEU A 50 -9.82 20.16 -19.42
N VAL A 51 -10.53 21.12 -20.00
CA VAL A 51 -9.98 22.47 -20.25
C VAL A 51 -9.76 23.22 -18.94
N GLU A 52 -10.71 23.13 -18.01
CA GLU A 52 -10.60 23.72 -16.67
C GLU A 52 -9.45 23.06 -15.89
N ASP A 53 -9.34 21.73 -15.88
CA ASP A 53 -8.23 20.98 -15.28
C ASP A 53 -6.88 21.36 -15.91
N TRP A 54 -6.83 21.52 -17.25
CA TRP A 54 -5.62 21.93 -17.95
C TRP A 54 -5.18 23.35 -17.55
N LEU A 55 -6.11 24.30 -17.46
CA LEU A 55 -5.81 25.64 -16.94
C LEU A 55 -5.20 25.58 -15.54
N GLU A 56 -5.81 24.81 -14.66
CA GLU A 56 -5.30 24.65 -13.29
C GLU A 56 -3.87 24.08 -13.25
N THR A 57 -3.51 23.16 -14.19
CA THR A 57 -2.15 22.61 -14.24
C THR A 57 -1.10 23.61 -14.73
N HIS A 58 -1.54 24.70 -15.39
CA HIS A 58 -0.68 25.75 -15.93
C HIS A 58 -0.64 27.02 -15.07
N ILE A 59 -1.28 27.03 -13.90
CA ILE A 59 -1.20 28.16 -12.98
C ILE A 59 0.20 28.22 -12.38
N ILE A 60 0.87 29.34 -12.59
CA ILE A 60 2.21 29.63 -12.02
C ILE A 60 2.02 30.18 -10.61
N ASN A 61 2.87 29.72 -9.66
CA ASN A 61 2.85 30.16 -8.25
C ASN A 61 1.56 29.83 -7.48
N TYR A 62 0.77 28.85 -7.95
CA TYR A 62 -0.39 28.34 -7.24
C TYR A 62 -0.12 26.92 -6.76
N LYS A 63 -0.11 26.74 -5.44
CA LYS A 63 -0.05 25.41 -4.83
C LYS A 63 -1.47 24.81 -4.95
N LYS A 64 -1.65 23.83 -5.84
CA LYS A 64 -2.95 23.13 -5.96
C LYS A 64 -3.40 22.64 -4.58
N PRO A 65 -4.62 22.99 -4.11
CA PRO A 65 -5.24 22.24 -3.03
C PRO A 65 -5.43 20.81 -3.55
N GLY A 66 -4.66 19.91 -3.03
CA GLY A 66 -4.70 18.49 -3.37
C GLY A 66 -4.61 17.67 -2.11
N PHE A 67 -4.74 16.36 -2.22
CA PHE A 67 -4.44 15.43 -1.12
C PHE A 67 -3.06 15.71 -0.47
N GLY A 68 -2.18 16.49 -1.15
CA GLY A 68 -0.89 16.96 -0.64
C GLY A 68 -0.97 17.83 0.60
N ASP A 69 -1.98 18.68 0.73
CA ASP A 69 -2.07 19.59 1.86
C ASP A 69 -2.61 18.91 3.13
N LEU A 70 -3.29 17.76 3.00
CA LEU A 70 -3.83 17.01 4.12
C LEU A 70 -2.74 16.57 5.11
N ALA A 71 -1.57 16.15 4.63
CA ALA A 71 -0.48 15.73 5.52
C ALA A 71 0.12 16.90 6.31
N GLU A 72 0.15 18.11 5.74
CA GLU A 72 0.53 19.33 6.46
C GLU A 72 -0.51 19.71 7.53
N GLU A 73 -1.78 19.40 7.27
CA GLU A 73 -2.89 19.59 8.22
C GLU A 73 -2.99 18.46 9.26
N GLY A 74 -2.11 17.44 9.18
CA GLY A 74 -2.07 16.32 10.12
C GLY A 74 -2.95 15.12 9.72
N VAL A 75 -3.52 15.11 8.52
CA VAL A 75 -4.32 14.00 8.00
C VAL A 75 -3.47 13.14 7.07
N LEU A 76 -3.15 11.93 7.51
CA LEU A 76 -2.42 10.95 6.71
C LEU A 76 -3.35 9.96 6.03
N LEU A 77 -3.17 9.79 4.71
CA LEU A 77 -3.76 8.71 3.94
C LEU A 77 -2.70 7.63 3.72
N LEU A 78 -2.96 6.43 4.22
CA LEU A 78 -2.04 5.31 4.14
C LEU A 78 -2.71 4.16 3.41
N ALA A 79 -1.97 3.40 2.62
CA ALA A 79 -2.51 2.25 1.90
C ALA A 79 -1.48 1.14 1.79
N GLY A 80 -1.92 -0.10 1.81
CA GLY A 80 -1.01 -1.23 1.63
C GLY A 80 -1.41 -2.46 2.41
N SER A 81 -0.41 -3.12 2.94
CA SER A 81 -0.58 -4.41 3.61
C SER A 81 -1.08 -4.27 5.04
N ASP A 82 -1.97 -5.18 5.41
CA ASP A 82 -2.54 -5.30 6.75
C ASP A 82 -1.49 -5.73 7.79
N ASP A 83 -1.56 -5.11 8.98
CA ASP A 83 -0.70 -5.45 10.11
C ASP A 83 -1.31 -4.97 11.44
N LEU A 84 -1.26 -5.82 12.48
CA LEU A 84 -1.87 -5.50 13.78
C LEU A 84 -1.15 -4.37 14.50
N LEU A 85 0.19 -4.41 14.55
CA LEU A 85 0.98 -3.36 15.20
C LEU A 85 0.80 -2.03 14.47
N PHE A 86 0.76 -2.07 13.13
CA PHE A 86 0.56 -0.87 12.32
C PHE A 86 -0.80 -0.20 12.60
N GLN A 87 -1.88 -0.97 12.68
CA GLN A 87 -3.20 -0.44 13.02
C GLN A 87 -3.24 0.17 14.42
N GLN A 88 -2.62 -0.48 15.41
CA GLN A 88 -2.52 0.08 16.76
C GLN A 88 -1.62 1.33 16.82
N THR A 89 -0.61 1.39 15.95
CA THR A 89 0.23 2.60 15.82
C THR A 89 -0.56 3.79 15.30
N LEU A 90 -1.49 3.61 14.37
CA LEU A 90 -2.39 4.69 13.93
C LEU A 90 -3.30 5.19 15.06
N THR A 91 -3.78 4.29 15.89
CA THR A 91 -4.54 4.65 17.10
C THR A 91 -3.67 5.45 18.07
N LEU A 92 -2.44 4.99 18.33
CA LEU A 92 -1.48 5.70 19.18
C LEU A 92 -1.11 7.07 18.61
N PHE A 93 -0.96 7.19 17.28
CA PHE A 93 -0.69 8.45 16.60
C PHE A 93 -1.75 9.51 16.90
N HIS A 94 -3.02 9.16 16.77
CA HIS A 94 -4.13 10.05 17.11
C HIS A 94 -4.22 10.33 18.61
N GLN A 95 -3.96 9.35 19.48
CA GLN A 95 -3.98 9.55 20.93
C GLN A 95 -2.90 10.53 21.42
N LYS A 96 -1.75 10.55 20.76
CA LYS A 96 -0.64 11.46 21.07
C LYS A 96 -0.93 12.91 20.71
N ASP A 97 -1.54 13.11 19.56
CA ASP A 97 -1.99 14.42 19.10
C ASP A 97 -3.33 14.25 18.36
N PRO A 98 -4.45 14.65 18.99
CA PRO A 98 -5.78 14.54 18.37
C PRO A 98 -5.94 15.31 17.06
N SER A 99 -5.05 16.26 16.75
CA SER A 99 -5.02 16.92 15.44
C SER A 99 -4.45 16.04 14.33
N MET A 100 -3.79 14.92 14.69
CA MET A 100 -3.20 13.95 13.75
C MET A 100 -4.14 12.76 13.56
N ILE A 101 -4.52 12.48 12.33
CA ILE A 101 -5.43 11.38 11.97
C ILE A 101 -4.82 10.55 10.83
N GLY A 102 -4.77 9.23 11.01
CA GLY A 102 -4.36 8.29 9.96
C GLY A 102 -5.53 7.48 9.43
N PHE A 103 -5.78 7.54 8.12
CA PHE A 103 -6.74 6.68 7.43
C PHE A 103 -5.99 5.60 6.65
N PHE A 104 -6.29 4.36 6.93
CA PHE A 104 -5.63 3.21 6.29
C PHE A 104 -6.59 2.40 5.41
N ALA A 105 -6.17 2.20 4.15
CA ALA A 105 -6.83 1.30 3.22
C ALA A 105 -6.03 0.00 3.07
N ASN A 106 -6.62 -1.12 3.50
CA ASN A 106 -6.04 -2.45 3.30
C ASN A 106 -6.23 -2.90 1.85
N LEU A 107 -5.20 -2.74 1.02
CA LEU A 107 -5.18 -3.06 -0.41
C LEU A 107 -4.10 -4.09 -0.78
N GLY A 108 -3.38 -4.63 0.22
CA GLY A 108 -2.16 -5.41 0.01
C GLY A 108 -0.99 -4.57 -0.47
N SER A 109 0.22 -5.13 -0.45
CA SER A 109 1.45 -4.40 -0.76
C SER A 109 1.44 -3.80 -2.16
N MET A 110 1.06 -4.56 -3.20
CA MET A 110 0.95 -4.05 -4.57
C MET A 110 -0.13 -2.96 -4.71
N GLY A 111 -1.25 -3.08 -3.99
CA GLY A 111 -2.28 -2.04 -3.92
C GLY A 111 -1.75 -0.75 -3.30
N GLY A 112 -0.92 -0.86 -2.27
CA GLY A 112 -0.22 0.26 -1.64
C GLY A 112 0.69 1.01 -2.64
N LEU A 113 1.55 0.29 -3.37
CA LEU A 113 2.42 0.86 -4.40
C LEU A 113 1.62 1.59 -5.50
N LYS A 114 0.59 0.94 -6.05
CA LYS A 114 -0.27 1.54 -7.08
C LYS A 114 -1.00 2.79 -6.59
N THR A 115 -1.40 2.81 -5.33
CA THR A 115 -2.07 3.96 -4.71
C THR A 115 -1.09 5.10 -4.48
N LEU A 116 0.15 4.78 -4.06
CA LEU A 116 1.24 5.73 -3.91
C LEU A 116 1.62 6.37 -5.25
N ARG A 117 1.79 5.58 -6.34
CA ARG A 117 2.03 6.07 -7.69
C ARG A 117 0.98 7.08 -8.15
N ARG A 118 -0.28 6.81 -7.85
CA ARG A 118 -1.41 7.69 -8.22
C ARG A 118 -1.50 8.94 -7.35
N GLY A 119 -0.64 9.10 -6.34
CA GLY A 119 -0.68 10.21 -5.39
C GLY A 119 -1.93 10.24 -4.50
N VAL A 120 -2.64 9.10 -4.35
CA VAL A 120 -3.88 9.00 -3.56
C VAL A 120 -3.59 8.72 -2.08
N CYS A 121 -2.42 8.19 -1.75
CA CYS A 121 -1.95 8.08 -0.37
C CYS A 121 -0.62 8.80 -0.16
N HIS A 122 -0.31 9.08 1.10
CA HIS A 122 0.94 9.71 1.54
C HIS A 122 2.02 8.66 1.82
N ILE A 123 1.60 7.50 2.35
CA ILE A 123 2.49 6.41 2.74
C ILE A 123 1.94 5.11 2.16
N GLY A 124 2.75 4.43 1.37
CA GLY A 124 2.55 3.03 0.97
C GLY A 124 3.14 2.09 2.02
N VAL A 125 2.47 0.98 2.31
CA VAL A 125 2.93 0.02 3.32
C VAL A 125 3.11 -1.35 2.67
N CYS A 126 4.36 -1.85 2.63
CA CYS A 126 4.74 -2.98 1.80
C CYS A 126 5.67 -3.99 2.51
N HIS A 127 5.60 -5.26 2.05
CA HIS A 127 6.49 -6.36 2.45
C HIS A 127 6.64 -7.38 1.30
N LEU A 128 7.02 -6.93 0.12
CA LEU A 128 7.18 -7.78 -1.06
C LEU A 128 8.59 -8.34 -1.11
N LEU A 129 8.70 -9.65 -0.98
CA LEU A 129 9.96 -10.37 -1.10
C LEU A 129 10.44 -10.33 -2.55
N GLN A 130 11.70 -9.95 -2.78
CA GLN A 130 12.34 -9.93 -4.09
C GLN A 130 12.79 -11.32 -4.55
N ASP A 131 13.15 -11.46 -5.82
CA ASP A 131 13.56 -12.73 -6.42
C ASP A 131 14.86 -13.30 -5.82
N ASP A 132 15.73 -12.44 -5.27
CA ASP A 132 16.93 -12.84 -4.53
C ASP A 132 16.64 -13.53 -3.19
N ASN A 133 15.37 -13.43 -2.71
CA ASN A 133 14.89 -13.96 -1.43
C ASN A 133 15.56 -13.39 -0.16
N GLU A 134 16.23 -12.26 -0.28
CA GLU A 134 16.90 -11.57 0.83
C GLU A 134 16.33 -10.17 1.04
N GLU A 135 16.14 -9.42 -0.06
CA GLU A 135 15.66 -8.05 -0.04
C GLU A 135 14.14 -7.93 -0.22
N TYR A 136 13.61 -6.75 0.12
CA TYR A 136 12.18 -6.45 0.09
C TYR A 136 11.91 -5.11 -0.56
N ASN A 137 10.86 -5.05 -1.35
CA ASN A 137 10.19 -3.84 -1.83
C ASN A 137 10.93 -3.03 -2.89
N PHE A 138 12.26 -3.05 -3.00
CA PHE A 138 13.03 -2.15 -3.89
C PHE A 138 12.68 -2.35 -5.35
N ASP A 139 12.81 -3.58 -5.87
CA ASP A 139 12.53 -3.90 -7.29
C ASP A 139 11.07 -3.64 -7.65
N PHE A 140 10.14 -3.96 -6.75
CA PHE A 140 8.72 -3.69 -6.95
C PHE A 140 8.42 -2.19 -7.00
N ALA A 141 9.11 -1.39 -6.18
CA ALA A 141 8.96 0.05 -6.20
C ALA A 141 9.55 0.65 -7.48
N ASP A 142 10.71 0.17 -7.94
CA ASP A 142 11.33 0.62 -9.20
C ASP A 142 10.47 0.30 -10.42
N GLN A 143 9.81 -0.85 -10.42
CA GLN A 143 8.89 -1.24 -11.51
C GLN A 143 7.58 -0.46 -11.49
N GLU A 144 7.06 -0.12 -10.32
CA GLU A 144 5.72 0.46 -10.19
C GLU A 144 5.74 1.99 -10.09
N LEU A 145 6.82 2.62 -9.60
CA LEU A 145 6.90 4.06 -9.36
C LEU A 145 7.83 4.73 -10.37
N ASP A 146 7.48 5.94 -10.83
CA ASP A 146 8.30 6.73 -11.76
C ASP A 146 9.60 7.24 -11.14
N LYS A 147 9.68 7.30 -9.82
CA LYS A 147 10.84 7.74 -9.03
C LYS A 147 10.97 6.87 -7.79
N ALA A 148 12.20 6.54 -7.42
CA ALA A 148 12.47 5.80 -6.19
C ALA A 148 11.93 6.55 -4.97
N PRO A 149 11.11 5.91 -4.11
CA PRO A 149 10.60 6.50 -2.88
C PRO A 149 11.70 6.54 -1.80
N VAL A 150 11.39 7.15 -0.67
CA VAL A 150 12.10 6.93 0.58
C VAL A 150 11.51 5.67 1.22
N PHE A 151 12.37 4.72 1.57
CA PHE A 151 12.00 3.54 2.34
C PHE A 151 12.33 3.77 3.80
N VAL A 152 11.35 3.59 4.69
CA VAL A 152 11.52 3.67 6.14
C VAL A 152 11.09 2.34 6.75
N ASN A 153 11.97 1.69 7.49
CA ASN A 153 11.58 0.45 8.17
C ASN A 153 10.53 0.74 9.23
N PHE A 154 9.43 0.01 9.20
CA PHE A 154 8.45 0.00 10.27
C PHE A 154 8.73 -1.11 11.28
N SER A 155 8.99 -2.31 10.81
CA SER A 155 9.35 -3.46 11.65
C SER A 155 9.92 -4.61 10.80
N ARG A 156 10.56 -5.57 11.48
CA ARG A 156 10.60 -6.95 11.00
C ARG A 156 9.53 -7.74 11.73
N ARG A 157 8.84 -8.64 11.04
CA ARG A 157 7.79 -9.45 11.65
C ARG A 157 7.90 -10.91 11.19
N GLN A 158 7.43 -11.83 12.03
CA GLN A 158 7.51 -13.24 11.75
C GLN A 158 6.28 -13.71 10.98
N GLN A 159 6.48 -14.17 9.74
CA GLN A 159 5.49 -14.85 8.89
C GLN A 159 5.55 -16.35 9.09
N GLY A 160 4.38 -16.99 8.99
CA GLY A 160 4.28 -18.43 9.14
C GLY A 160 2.87 -18.96 8.86
N LEU A 161 2.59 -20.15 9.38
CA LEU A 161 1.30 -20.80 9.29
C LEU A 161 0.60 -20.72 10.65
N LEU A 162 -0.60 -20.19 10.66
CA LEU A 162 -1.53 -20.21 11.77
C LEU A 162 -2.20 -21.59 11.79
N VAL A 163 -2.16 -22.27 12.92
CA VAL A 163 -2.79 -23.57 13.13
C VAL A 163 -3.60 -23.56 14.41
N GLN A 164 -4.49 -24.50 14.60
CA GLN A 164 -5.23 -24.61 15.86
C GLN A 164 -4.27 -24.81 17.05
N LYS A 165 -4.70 -24.38 18.24
CA LYS A 165 -3.94 -24.54 19.47
C LYS A 165 -3.53 -25.99 19.67
N GLY A 166 -2.25 -26.21 19.97
CA GLY A 166 -1.67 -27.54 20.12
C GLY A 166 -1.39 -28.27 18.82
N ASN A 167 -1.67 -27.65 17.66
CA ASN A 167 -1.37 -28.19 16.33
C ASN A 167 -1.86 -29.65 16.13
N PRO A 168 -3.17 -29.91 16.23
CA PRO A 168 -3.72 -31.28 16.22
C PRO A 168 -3.47 -32.04 14.91
N LYS A 169 -3.17 -31.33 13.81
CA LYS A 169 -2.83 -31.91 12.50
C LYS A 169 -1.33 -32.19 12.34
N GLY A 170 -0.50 -31.82 13.31
CA GLY A 170 0.95 -32.04 13.28
C GLY A 170 1.66 -31.31 12.13
N ILE A 171 1.18 -30.13 11.73
CA ILE A 171 1.75 -29.36 10.63
C ILE A 171 3.06 -28.73 11.07
N THR A 172 4.13 -28.99 10.35
CA THR A 172 5.49 -28.53 10.67
C THR A 172 6.15 -27.70 9.56
N CYS A 173 5.66 -27.87 8.33
CA CYS A 173 6.19 -27.18 7.16
C CYS A 173 5.09 -27.01 6.08
N VAL A 174 5.44 -26.29 5.00
CA VAL A 174 4.51 -26.03 3.89
C VAL A 174 4.19 -27.30 3.10
N ALA A 175 5.09 -28.28 3.03
CA ALA A 175 4.84 -29.55 2.36
C ALA A 175 3.64 -30.32 2.96
N ASP A 176 3.39 -30.17 4.26
CA ASP A 176 2.27 -30.83 4.94
C ASP A 176 0.89 -30.34 4.43
N LEU A 177 0.83 -29.17 3.79
CA LEU A 177 -0.42 -28.60 3.23
C LEU A 177 -0.99 -29.42 2.09
N ALA A 178 -0.20 -30.30 1.44
CA ALA A 178 -0.67 -31.26 0.44
C ALA A 178 -1.34 -32.51 1.06
N GLY A 179 -1.42 -32.58 2.38
CA GLY A 179 -2.09 -33.68 3.09
C GLY A 179 -3.59 -33.75 2.78
N LYS A 180 -4.12 -34.97 2.62
CA LYS A 180 -5.52 -35.20 2.19
C LYS A 180 -6.58 -34.59 3.12
N ASP A 181 -6.25 -34.49 4.41
CA ASP A 181 -7.15 -34.03 5.48
C ASP A 181 -6.83 -32.63 5.97
N ILE A 182 -6.08 -31.85 5.19
CA ILE A 182 -5.70 -30.48 5.54
C ILE A 182 -6.36 -29.52 4.58
N THR A 183 -7.05 -28.55 5.13
CA THR A 183 -7.68 -27.45 4.40
C THR A 183 -7.09 -26.11 4.80
N ILE A 184 -6.91 -25.22 3.82
CA ILE A 184 -6.42 -23.89 4.09
C ILE A 184 -7.40 -22.79 3.68
N VAL A 185 -7.21 -21.60 4.23
CA VAL A 185 -7.63 -20.33 3.63
C VAL A 185 -6.39 -19.54 3.28
N ASN A 186 -6.39 -18.87 2.15
CA ASN A 186 -5.25 -18.13 1.62
C ASN A 186 -5.47 -16.61 1.71
N ARG A 187 -4.49 -15.84 1.25
CA ARG A 187 -4.55 -14.40 1.11
C ARG A 187 -4.75 -14.01 -0.36
N PRO A 188 -5.34 -12.84 -0.66
CA PRO A 188 -5.53 -12.39 -2.03
C PRO A 188 -4.21 -12.25 -2.80
N LEU A 189 -4.29 -12.43 -4.11
CA LEU A 189 -3.17 -12.15 -5.02
C LEU A 189 -2.69 -10.69 -4.86
N GLY A 190 -1.37 -10.49 -4.93
CA GLY A 190 -0.75 -9.17 -4.74
C GLY A 190 -0.49 -8.80 -3.27
N THR A 191 -0.77 -9.70 -2.31
CA THR A 191 -0.29 -9.56 -0.93
C THR A 191 1.06 -10.25 -0.76
N GLY A 192 1.97 -9.68 0.04
CA GLY A 192 3.28 -10.29 0.28
C GLY A 192 3.19 -11.67 0.97
N THR A 193 2.19 -11.87 1.84
CA THR A 193 1.92 -13.17 2.48
C THR A 193 1.55 -14.25 1.46
N ARG A 194 0.77 -13.88 0.41
CA ARG A 194 0.46 -14.80 -0.68
C ARG A 194 1.70 -15.12 -1.50
N LEU A 195 2.48 -14.10 -1.83
CA LEU A 195 3.74 -14.27 -2.56
C LEU A 195 4.68 -15.22 -1.82
N LEU A 196 4.83 -15.04 -0.50
CA LEU A 196 5.65 -15.92 0.34
C LEU A 196 5.11 -17.37 0.34
N LEU A 197 3.80 -17.57 0.51
CA LEU A 197 3.24 -18.92 0.52
C LEU A 197 3.45 -19.60 -0.83
N ASP A 198 3.22 -18.90 -1.94
CA ASP A 198 3.40 -19.45 -3.30
C ASP A 198 4.87 -19.84 -3.54
N TYR A 199 5.82 -19.01 -3.06
CA TYR A 199 7.24 -19.32 -3.09
C TYR A 199 7.58 -20.58 -2.27
N GLU A 200 7.10 -20.69 -1.04
CA GLU A 200 7.37 -21.85 -0.18
C GLU A 200 6.69 -23.14 -0.70
N ILE A 201 5.51 -23.03 -1.33
CA ILE A 201 4.86 -24.15 -2.04
C ILE A 201 5.75 -24.65 -3.19
N ALA A 202 6.22 -23.73 -4.02
CA ALA A 202 7.11 -24.09 -5.14
C ALA A 202 8.42 -24.73 -4.67
N LYS A 203 9.03 -24.15 -3.60
CA LYS A 203 10.25 -24.68 -3.00
C LYS A 203 10.06 -26.06 -2.37
N SER A 204 8.86 -26.38 -1.91
CA SER A 204 8.50 -27.68 -1.32
C SER A 204 8.14 -28.74 -2.38
N GLU A 205 8.27 -28.42 -3.68
CA GLU A 205 7.95 -29.30 -4.82
C GLU A 205 6.50 -29.81 -4.81
N ILE A 206 5.57 -29.07 -4.16
CA ILE A 206 4.13 -29.33 -4.23
C ILE A 206 3.45 -28.33 -5.17
N SER A 207 2.32 -28.74 -5.75
CA SER A 207 1.55 -27.83 -6.59
C SER A 207 0.37 -27.22 -5.82
N ALA A 208 -0.04 -26.02 -6.20
CA ALA A 208 -1.20 -25.35 -5.65
C ALA A 208 -2.50 -26.20 -5.76
N SER A 209 -2.60 -27.06 -6.78
CA SER A 209 -3.72 -27.96 -6.98
C SER A 209 -3.79 -29.11 -5.96
N GLN A 210 -2.70 -29.40 -5.28
CA GLN A 210 -2.64 -30.40 -4.19
C GLN A 210 -3.06 -29.81 -2.84
N VAL A 211 -3.16 -28.47 -2.71
CA VAL A 211 -3.50 -27.78 -1.48
C VAL A 211 -5.00 -27.49 -1.44
N SER A 212 -5.75 -28.21 -0.61
CA SER A 212 -7.18 -28.03 -0.48
C SER A 212 -7.51 -26.65 0.11
N GLY A 213 -8.37 -25.89 -0.55
CA GLY A 213 -8.74 -24.53 -0.13
C GLY A 213 -7.79 -23.42 -0.62
N TYR A 214 -6.78 -23.73 -1.44
CA TYR A 214 -5.82 -22.75 -1.95
C TYR A 214 -6.44 -21.52 -2.63
N GLY A 215 -7.58 -21.68 -3.31
CA GLY A 215 -8.33 -20.59 -3.96
C GLY A 215 -9.30 -19.86 -3.02
N ARG A 216 -9.45 -20.29 -1.75
CA ARG A 216 -10.27 -19.61 -0.76
C ARG A 216 -9.47 -18.48 -0.12
N GLU A 217 -10.00 -17.25 -0.14
CA GLU A 217 -9.22 -16.07 0.26
C GLU A 217 -9.92 -15.24 1.33
N VAL A 218 -9.11 -14.62 2.21
CA VAL A 218 -9.53 -13.60 3.19
C VAL A 218 -8.56 -12.43 3.21
N SER A 219 -9.08 -11.22 3.42
CA SER A 219 -8.35 -9.99 3.17
C SER A 219 -7.43 -9.53 4.31
N ARG A 220 -7.61 -10.01 5.55
CA ARG A 220 -6.83 -9.59 6.72
C ARG A 220 -6.17 -10.77 7.40
N HIS A 221 -5.04 -10.51 8.07
CA HIS A 221 -4.38 -11.54 8.89
C HIS A 221 -5.27 -12.03 10.03
N LEU A 222 -6.02 -11.11 10.66
CA LEU A 222 -6.93 -11.48 11.74
C LEU A 222 -8.07 -12.37 11.23
N ASP A 223 -8.64 -12.07 10.05
CA ASP A 223 -9.69 -12.89 9.43
C ASP A 223 -9.19 -14.31 9.15
N ALA A 224 -7.95 -14.44 8.67
CA ALA A 224 -7.29 -15.74 8.46
C ALA A 224 -7.16 -16.54 9.77
N GLY A 225 -6.75 -15.89 10.85
CA GLY A 225 -6.70 -16.50 12.19
C GLY A 225 -8.09 -16.90 12.70
N LEU A 226 -9.12 -16.09 12.47
CA LEU A 226 -10.52 -16.41 12.86
C LEU A 226 -11.08 -17.62 12.09
N GLU A 227 -10.69 -17.82 10.81
CA GLU A 227 -11.08 -19.04 10.07
C GLU A 227 -10.50 -20.30 10.72
N VAL A 228 -9.23 -20.23 11.16
CA VAL A 228 -8.55 -21.34 11.88
C VAL A 228 -9.16 -21.54 13.27
N LEU A 229 -9.36 -20.46 14.04
CA LEU A 229 -9.93 -20.52 15.39
C LEU A 229 -11.34 -21.15 15.39
N ALA A 230 -12.14 -20.81 14.38
CA ALA A 230 -13.51 -21.35 14.23
C ALA A 230 -13.54 -22.77 13.66
N GLY A 231 -12.38 -23.38 13.36
CA GLY A 231 -12.32 -24.73 12.79
C GLY A 231 -12.89 -24.84 11.36
N ARG A 232 -13.03 -23.71 10.65
CA ARG A 232 -13.49 -23.72 9.25
C ARG A 232 -12.40 -24.13 8.27
N VAL A 233 -11.15 -23.97 8.67
CA VAL A 233 -9.94 -24.47 8.00
C VAL A 233 -8.94 -24.93 9.06
N ASP A 234 -7.98 -25.75 8.64
CA ASP A 234 -6.94 -26.26 9.54
C ASP A 234 -5.76 -25.29 9.64
N VAL A 235 -5.46 -24.57 8.56
CA VAL A 235 -4.27 -23.70 8.41
C VAL A 235 -4.61 -22.41 7.67
N ALA A 236 -3.89 -21.33 8.03
CA ALA A 236 -3.87 -20.12 7.25
C ALA A 236 -2.46 -19.49 7.28
N PRO A 237 -1.97 -18.90 6.17
CA PRO A 237 -0.75 -18.10 6.20
C PRO A 237 -1.02 -16.78 6.94
N GLY A 238 -0.12 -16.42 7.85
CA GLY A 238 -0.29 -15.21 8.66
C GLY A 238 0.94 -14.84 9.45
N ILE A 239 0.77 -13.89 10.36
CA ILE A 239 1.83 -13.35 11.21
C ILE A 239 1.72 -13.88 12.64
N ARG A 240 2.84 -14.02 13.33
CA ARG A 240 2.89 -14.55 14.69
C ARG A 240 2.03 -13.78 15.68
N SER A 241 1.92 -12.47 15.54
CA SER A 241 1.10 -11.64 16.40
C SER A 241 -0.39 -12.03 16.38
N VAL A 242 -0.92 -12.48 15.24
CA VAL A 242 -2.30 -13.01 15.16
C VAL A 242 -2.43 -14.31 15.94
N ALA A 243 -1.44 -15.20 15.85
CA ALA A 243 -1.44 -16.42 16.66
C ALA A 243 -1.46 -16.09 18.16
N GLY A 244 -0.64 -15.13 18.61
CA GLY A 244 -0.62 -14.68 20.00
C GLY A 244 -1.94 -14.10 20.48
N VAL A 245 -2.56 -13.21 19.70
CA VAL A 245 -3.85 -12.57 20.06
C VAL A 245 -5.01 -13.57 20.12
N LEU A 246 -5.01 -14.56 19.22
CA LEU A 246 -6.09 -15.55 19.11
C LEU A 246 -5.80 -16.87 19.86
N ASP A 247 -4.68 -16.96 20.58
CA ASP A 247 -4.22 -18.20 21.28
C ASP A 247 -4.15 -19.42 20.34
N LEU A 248 -3.65 -19.18 19.10
CA LEU A 248 -3.43 -20.22 18.10
C LEU A 248 -2.01 -20.77 18.15
N GLY A 249 -1.81 -21.96 17.57
CA GLY A 249 -0.47 -22.46 17.24
C GLY A 249 0.13 -21.70 16.05
N PHE A 250 1.47 -21.70 15.97
CA PHE A 250 2.19 -21.01 14.91
C PHE A 250 3.39 -21.84 14.44
N VAL A 251 3.47 -22.05 13.13
CA VAL A 251 4.61 -22.68 12.46
C VAL A 251 5.38 -21.59 11.73
N PRO A 252 6.59 -21.21 12.22
CA PRO A 252 7.35 -20.10 11.63
C PRO A 252 7.91 -20.48 10.25
N LEU A 253 7.83 -19.58 9.29
CA LEU A 253 8.46 -19.73 7.97
C LEU A 253 9.67 -18.80 7.84
N ARG A 254 9.48 -17.49 8.04
CA ARG A 254 10.58 -16.52 7.96
C ARG A 254 10.28 -15.22 8.71
N TRP A 255 11.34 -14.45 8.95
CA TRP A 255 11.25 -13.04 9.27
C TRP A 255 11.18 -12.24 7.98
N GLU A 256 10.24 -11.31 7.88
CA GLU A 256 10.08 -10.40 6.75
C GLU A 256 10.25 -8.96 7.20
N ARG A 257 10.64 -8.10 6.27
CA ARG A 257 10.71 -6.67 6.46
C ARG A 257 9.38 -6.03 6.06
N PHE A 258 8.88 -5.13 6.89
CA PHE A 258 7.66 -4.38 6.67
C PHE A 258 8.01 -2.90 6.66
N ASP A 259 7.86 -2.25 5.49
CA ASP A 259 8.39 -0.92 5.23
C ASP A 259 7.30 0.08 4.86
N LEU A 260 7.57 1.35 5.19
CA LEU A 260 6.81 2.52 4.76
C LEU A 260 7.52 3.10 3.54
N LEU A 261 6.78 3.32 2.46
CA LEU A 261 7.25 3.92 1.23
C LEU A 261 6.62 5.29 1.06
N ILE A 262 7.45 6.31 0.86
CA ILE A 262 7.05 7.71 0.85
C ILE A 262 7.69 8.39 -0.38
N LEU A 263 6.91 9.11 -1.19
CA LEU A 263 7.49 9.88 -2.29
C LEU A 263 8.45 10.95 -1.74
N ARG A 264 9.63 11.09 -2.38
CA ARG A 264 10.71 11.98 -1.88
C ARG A 264 10.26 13.40 -1.67
N GLU A 265 9.45 13.93 -2.57
CA GLU A 265 8.92 15.29 -2.52
C GLU A 265 7.97 15.55 -1.34
N ARG A 266 7.44 14.49 -0.74
CA ARG A 266 6.48 14.54 0.38
C ARG A 266 7.10 14.18 1.72
N PHE A 267 8.31 13.63 1.72
CA PHE A 267 8.95 13.06 2.90
C PHE A 267 9.00 14.03 4.10
N PHE A 268 9.21 15.32 3.84
CA PHE A 268 9.30 16.35 4.90
C PHE A 268 7.96 16.98 5.28
N GLU A 269 6.83 16.50 4.77
CA GLU A 269 5.51 16.97 5.21
C GLU A 269 5.30 16.66 6.70
N ARG A 270 4.71 17.62 7.42
CA ARG A 270 4.57 17.60 8.89
C ARG A 270 3.96 16.30 9.41
N GLY A 271 2.84 15.84 8.83
CA GLY A 271 2.16 14.64 9.29
C GLY A 271 3.01 13.39 9.12
N ILE A 272 3.77 13.29 8.02
CA ILE A 272 4.69 12.18 7.75
C ILE A 272 5.83 12.17 8.77
N GLN A 273 6.45 13.33 9.02
CA GLN A 273 7.54 13.43 10.00
C GLN A 273 7.07 13.14 11.42
N ASN A 274 5.86 13.59 11.79
CA ASN A 274 5.27 13.26 13.09
C ASN A 274 5.00 11.76 13.23
N PHE A 275 4.53 11.10 12.16
CA PHE A 275 4.32 9.65 12.18
C PHE A 275 5.64 8.88 12.30
N ILE A 276 6.67 9.26 11.54
CA ILE A 276 8.02 8.67 11.66
C ILE A 276 8.60 8.95 13.05
N GLY A 277 8.45 10.17 13.57
CA GLY A 277 8.92 10.54 14.91
C GLY A 277 8.33 9.66 16.01
N LEU A 278 7.02 9.33 15.92
CA LEU A 278 6.36 8.41 16.84
C LEU A 278 7.06 7.05 16.92
N LEU A 279 7.60 6.54 15.82
CA LEU A 279 8.26 5.24 15.78
C LEU A 279 9.54 5.18 16.64
N HIS A 280 10.13 6.32 16.97
CA HIS A 280 11.30 6.42 17.86
C HIS A 280 10.92 6.52 19.34
N GLU A 281 9.66 6.79 19.64
CA GLU A 281 9.18 7.00 21.01
C GLU A 281 9.09 5.71 21.83
N LYS A 282 9.24 5.87 23.16
CA LYS A 282 9.04 4.76 24.11
C LYS A 282 7.63 4.17 24.02
N SER A 283 6.61 5.00 23.81
CA SER A 283 5.21 4.58 23.69
C SER A 283 4.98 3.59 22.54
N PHE A 284 5.62 3.80 21.39
CA PHE A 284 5.59 2.85 20.28
C PHE A 284 6.35 1.57 20.62
N LYS A 285 7.52 1.67 21.22
CA LYS A 285 8.32 0.50 21.62
C LYS A 285 7.60 -0.38 22.64
N ASP A 286 6.95 0.24 23.62
CA ASP A 286 6.14 -0.47 24.61
C ASP A 286 4.92 -1.15 23.95
N LEU A 287 4.28 -0.46 22.99
CA LEU A 287 3.21 -1.05 22.18
C LEU A 287 3.71 -2.26 21.37
N ALA A 288 4.83 -2.12 20.67
CA ALA A 288 5.41 -3.22 19.89
C ALA A 288 5.77 -4.43 20.76
N ALA A 289 6.30 -4.19 21.96
CA ALA A 289 6.65 -5.25 22.93
C ALA A 289 5.42 -6.01 23.46
N SER A 290 4.21 -5.47 23.33
CA SER A 290 2.97 -6.17 23.71
C SER A 290 2.50 -7.20 22.69
N PHE A 291 3.11 -7.24 21.51
CA PHE A 291 2.80 -8.19 20.44
C PHE A 291 3.97 -9.14 20.21
N GLU A 292 3.67 -10.42 20.05
CA GLU A 292 4.67 -11.41 19.67
C GLU A 292 5.07 -11.29 18.18
N GLY A 293 6.33 -11.62 17.90
CA GLY A 293 6.81 -11.78 16.52
C GLY A 293 7.14 -10.48 15.79
N TYR A 294 7.44 -9.40 16.52
CA TYR A 294 8.00 -8.18 15.98
C TYR A 294 9.42 -7.91 16.47
N ASP A 295 10.23 -7.38 15.57
CA ASP A 295 11.51 -6.76 15.85
C ASP A 295 11.48 -5.32 15.30
N VAL A 296 11.59 -4.36 16.20
CA VAL A 296 11.54 -2.90 15.89
C VAL A 296 12.90 -2.23 16.07
N SER A 297 14.00 -2.99 16.07
CA SER A 297 15.36 -2.49 16.25
C SER A 297 15.80 -1.51 15.15
N LEU A 298 15.29 -1.69 13.93
CA LEU A 298 15.53 -0.82 12.78
C LEU A 298 14.39 0.17 12.50
N CYS A 299 13.34 0.21 13.35
CA CYS A 299 12.16 1.03 13.13
C CYS A 299 12.52 2.52 13.00
N GLY A 300 11.91 3.19 12.03
CA GLY A 300 12.16 4.59 11.71
C GLY A 300 13.44 4.87 10.93
N LYS A 301 14.31 3.86 10.68
CA LYS A 301 15.51 4.03 9.87
C LYS A 301 15.19 4.02 8.39
N MET A 302 15.83 4.90 7.64
CA MET A 302 15.82 4.84 6.18
C MET A 302 16.63 3.65 5.69
N LEU A 303 16.14 3.01 4.63
CA LEU A 303 16.75 1.85 4.02
C LEU A 303 17.18 2.19 2.59
N PHE A 304 18.28 1.59 2.17
CA PHE A 304 18.85 1.74 0.85
C PHE A 304 19.13 0.35 0.27
N PRO A 305 18.99 0.15 -1.06
CA PRO A 305 19.44 -1.09 -1.69
C PRO A 305 20.93 -1.34 -1.42
N ASP A 306 21.34 -2.61 -1.25
CA ASP A 306 22.75 -2.96 -0.93
C ASP A 306 23.78 -2.44 -1.94
N ASN A 307 23.36 -2.20 -3.18
CA ASN A 307 24.22 -1.62 -4.22
C ASN A 307 24.67 -0.17 -3.94
N PHE A 308 24.05 0.54 -3.00
CA PHE A 308 24.46 1.90 -2.58
C PHE A 308 25.65 1.91 -1.63
N ASN A 309 26.00 0.77 -1.01
CA ASN A 309 27.12 0.67 -0.08
C ASN A 309 28.46 0.28 -0.75
N GLN A 310 28.51 0.17 -2.08
CA GLN A 310 29.72 -0.21 -2.83
C GLN A 310 30.43 0.95 -3.54
N GLU A 311 29.96 2.21 -3.38
CA GLU A 311 30.59 3.41 -3.96
C GLU A 311 31.12 4.37 -2.86
N GLU A 312 31.89 3.85 -1.88
CA GLU A 312 32.78 4.69 -1.05
C GLU A 312 34.21 4.15 -1.07
#